data_86e2ae7d9b0d7305a26f2448e4c74879
#
_entry.id   86e2ae7d9b0d7305a26f2448e4c74879
#
_cell.length_a   1.000
_cell.length_b   1.000
_cell.length_c   1.000
_cell.angle_alpha   90.00
_cell.angle_beta   90.00
_cell.angle_gamma   90.00
#
_symmetry.space_group_name_H-M   'P 1'
#
loop_
_entity.id
_entity.type
_entity.pdbx_description
1 polymer ?
#
loop_
_entity_poly.entity_id
_entity_poly.type
_entity_poly.pdbx_seq_one_letter_code
_entity_poly.pdbx_strand_id
1 'polypeptide(L)'
;MKARLVAMVALAIGCSSKANKPLIEDAGPGDGGIDPVELAGWFDRKCVTGDLDACRNLGVMYAEGTGISRDLQRAAKLFVQACNGGNLPACNNLAFAYLVGTGVERQPAKAAEVYQKACDGGYKLACRNLGLMLRDGTSVPADLARAELLLDKACKGGVPFACTNAGDVDAMRAIKGGPARYKEMVAHYKQGCDAGDPTSCRQLGVAYLEGKGLPKSTSAAAMWLERACVPDDPVGCRLLGLMRIQGLGVARDVERGRQLLGRACDAKDDLACRALKTAAESGSSMDDAGVVGNGAGSGVAADAKISSGP
;
A
#
# COMPACT_ATOMS: atom_id res chain seq x y z
N MET A 1 -1.68 14.85 14.50
CA MET A 1 -0.37 14.40 13.97
C MET A 1 0.19 13.15 14.65
N LYS A 2 0.07 12.97 15.98
CA LYS A 2 0.64 11.77 16.69
C LYS A 2 -0.04 10.44 16.36
N ALA A 3 -1.33 10.40 16.05
CA ALA A 3 -2.05 9.15 15.75
C ALA A 3 -1.73 8.54 14.36
N ARG A 4 -1.36 9.37 13.36
CA ARG A 4 -0.92 8.89 12.04
C ARG A 4 0.49 8.28 12.05
N LEU A 5 1.35 8.70 12.99
CA LEU A 5 2.70 8.16 13.13
C LEU A 5 2.70 6.71 13.65
N VAL A 6 1.74 6.36 14.52
CA VAL A 6 1.64 5.01 15.11
C VAL A 6 1.21 3.97 14.07
N ALA A 7 0.33 4.34 13.14
CA ALA A 7 -0.09 3.46 12.04
C ALA A 7 1.05 3.20 11.01
N MET A 8 1.92 4.21 10.78
CA MET A 8 3.11 4.02 9.93
C MET A 8 4.18 3.13 10.57
N VAL A 9 4.27 3.10 11.92
CA VAL A 9 5.20 2.23 12.63
C VAL A 9 4.90 0.75 12.38
N ALA A 10 3.63 0.35 12.39
CA ALA A 10 3.21 -1.02 12.13
C ALA A 10 3.49 -1.48 10.67
N LEU A 11 3.32 -0.57 9.68
CA LEU A 11 3.55 -0.85 8.26
C LEU A 11 5.04 -1.00 7.90
N ALA A 12 5.93 -0.29 8.59
CA ALA A 12 7.36 -0.29 8.26
C ALA A 12 8.15 -1.40 8.97
N ILE A 13 7.65 -1.92 10.10
CA ILE A 13 8.22 -3.11 10.75
C ILE A 13 7.85 -4.40 9.99
N GLY A 14 7.05 -4.30 8.92
CA GLY A 14 6.58 -5.46 8.17
C GLY A 14 5.44 -6.20 8.87
N CYS A 15 4.81 -5.58 9.87
CA CYS A 15 3.65 -6.11 10.55
C CYS A 15 2.36 -5.80 9.79
N SER A 16 2.15 -6.45 8.66
CA SER A 16 0.80 -6.81 8.22
C SER A 16 0.43 -8.08 8.97
N SER A 17 -0.66 -8.05 9.70
CA SER A 17 -1.09 -9.07 10.67
C SER A 17 -1.35 -10.48 10.09
N LYS A 18 -0.97 -10.75 8.84
CA LYS A 18 -1.03 -12.08 8.20
C LYS A 18 0.24 -12.53 7.47
N ALA A 19 1.24 -11.65 7.24
CA ALA A 19 2.40 -11.97 6.41
C ALA A 19 3.74 -12.07 7.17
N ASN A 20 3.78 -11.74 8.45
CA ASN A 20 4.98 -11.88 9.29
C ASN A 20 4.65 -12.55 10.63
N LYS A 21 3.89 -13.68 10.56
CA LYS A 21 4.05 -14.65 11.62
C LYS A 21 5.54 -14.98 11.68
N PRO A 22 6.23 -14.89 12.84
CA PRO A 22 7.57 -15.41 12.93
C PRO A 22 7.53 -16.83 12.38
N LEU A 23 8.40 -17.15 11.42
CA LEU A 23 8.55 -18.52 10.94
C LEU A 23 9.09 -19.32 12.14
N ILE A 24 8.19 -19.89 12.91
CA ILE A 24 8.48 -20.87 13.97
C ILE A 24 8.50 -22.22 13.25
N GLU A 25 9.42 -22.40 12.27
CA GLU A 25 9.59 -23.69 11.62
C GLU A 25 10.37 -24.70 12.48
N ASP A 26 11.02 -24.22 13.58
CA ASP A 26 11.70 -25.10 14.54
C ASP A 26 11.15 -24.93 15.98
N ALA A 27 9.88 -24.58 16.12
CA ALA A 27 9.26 -24.57 17.44
C ALA A 27 9.04 -25.99 17.92
N GLY A 28 9.78 -26.33 18.96
CA GLY A 28 9.41 -27.45 19.83
C GLY A 28 7.96 -27.38 20.34
N PRO A 29 7.54 -28.23 21.19
CA PRO A 29 6.33 -29.03 21.19
C PRO A 29 5.02 -28.24 21.32
N GLY A 30 4.08 -28.50 20.44
CA GLY A 30 2.64 -28.44 20.73
C GLY A 30 1.91 -27.18 20.28
N ASP A 31 0.76 -27.36 19.64
CA ASP A 31 -0.26 -26.41 19.16
C ASP A 31 -0.98 -25.59 20.27
N GLY A 32 -0.43 -25.53 21.47
CA GLY A 32 -0.81 -24.61 22.53
C GLY A 32 0.01 -23.35 22.41
N GLY A 33 -0.63 -22.18 22.14
CA GLY A 33 0.06 -20.90 21.97
C GLY A 33 1.07 -20.66 23.08
N ILE A 34 2.36 -20.59 22.71
CA ILE A 34 3.45 -20.27 23.65
C ILE A 34 3.15 -18.91 24.29
N ASP A 35 3.20 -18.83 25.60
CA ASP A 35 3.08 -17.56 26.33
C ASP A 35 4.12 -16.56 25.74
N PRO A 36 3.70 -15.39 25.31
CA PRO A 36 4.61 -14.39 24.78
C PRO A 36 5.78 -14.04 25.71
N VAL A 37 5.61 -14.16 27.02
CA VAL A 37 6.69 -13.97 28.02
C VAL A 37 7.74 -15.08 27.92
N GLU A 38 7.30 -16.32 27.82
CA GLU A 38 8.19 -17.47 27.63
C GLU A 38 8.92 -17.42 26.29
N LEU A 39 8.21 -16.98 25.24
CA LEU A 39 8.79 -16.80 23.92
C LEU A 39 9.89 -15.73 23.93
N ALA A 40 9.68 -14.60 24.61
CA ALA A 40 10.70 -13.58 24.77
C ALA A 40 11.94 -14.10 25.48
N GLY A 41 11.76 -14.86 26.54
CA GLY A 41 12.86 -15.51 27.27
C GLY A 41 13.60 -16.55 26.39
N TRP A 42 12.89 -17.26 25.52
CA TRP A 42 13.51 -18.19 24.58
C TRP A 42 14.35 -17.43 23.54
N PHE A 43 13.84 -16.37 22.92
CA PHE A 43 14.60 -15.54 22.00
C PHE A 43 15.82 -14.88 22.67
N ASP A 44 15.69 -14.45 23.93
CA ASP A 44 16.81 -13.86 24.66
C ASP A 44 17.97 -14.86 24.80
N ARG A 45 17.70 -16.08 25.26
CA ARG A 45 18.71 -17.14 25.37
C ARG A 45 19.35 -17.46 24.02
N LYS A 46 18.56 -17.56 22.95
CA LYS A 46 19.07 -17.84 21.60
C LYS A 46 19.90 -16.67 21.05
N CYS A 47 19.47 -15.43 21.29
CA CYS A 47 20.23 -14.24 20.88
C CYS A 47 21.59 -14.16 21.58
N VAL A 48 21.66 -14.51 22.88
CA VAL A 48 22.92 -14.57 23.65
C VAL A 48 23.88 -15.62 23.04
N THR A 49 23.36 -16.72 22.52
CA THR A 49 24.18 -17.75 21.85
C THR A 49 24.53 -17.42 20.40
N GLY A 50 24.18 -16.23 19.91
CA GLY A 50 24.57 -15.75 18.59
C GLY A 50 23.53 -15.95 17.47
N ASP A 51 22.32 -16.41 17.79
CA ASP A 51 21.23 -16.51 16.85
C ASP A 51 20.71 -15.11 16.50
N LEU A 52 21.02 -14.64 15.30
CA LEU A 52 20.71 -13.29 14.83
C LEU A 52 19.21 -13.10 14.52
N ASP A 53 18.51 -14.16 14.13
CA ASP A 53 17.06 -14.12 13.92
C ASP A 53 16.34 -14.02 15.26
N ALA A 54 16.83 -14.72 16.29
CA ALA A 54 16.33 -14.58 17.66
C ALA A 54 16.56 -13.16 18.20
N CYS A 55 17.74 -12.56 17.96
CA CYS A 55 18.00 -11.16 18.34
C CYS A 55 17.03 -10.20 17.64
N ARG A 56 16.80 -10.37 16.34
CA ARG A 56 15.84 -9.55 15.60
C ARG A 56 14.42 -9.72 16.14
N ASN A 57 13.97 -10.97 16.38
CA ASN A 57 12.62 -11.25 16.87
C ASN A 57 12.39 -10.68 18.27
N LEU A 58 13.36 -10.84 19.17
CA LEU A 58 13.33 -10.22 20.50
C LEU A 58 13.27 -8.68 20.40
N GLY A 59 14.02 -8.10 19.46
CA GLY A 59 13.97 -6.67 19.16
C GLY A 59 12.58 -6.21 18.72
N VAL A 60 11.88 -7.00 17.90
CA VAL A 60 10.49 -6.72 17.49
C VAL A 60 9.56 -6.79 18.70
N MET A 61 9.69 -7.81 19.56
CA MET A 61 8.88 -7.93 20.78
C MET A 61 9.05 -6.73 21.71
N TYR A 62 10.29 -6.24 21.91
CA TYR A 62 10.52 -5.00 22.66
C TYR A 62 9.95 -3.75 21.97
N ALA A 63 9.99 -3.68 20.65
CA ALA A 63 9.45 -2.53 19.91
C ALA A 63 7.92 -2.46 19.98
N GLU A 64 7.24 -3.60 20.00
CA GLU A 64 5.78 -3.71 20.02
C GLU A 64 5.23 -3.78 21.46
N GLY A 65 5.99 -4.30 22.39
CA GLY A 65 5.55 -4.60 23.76
C GLY A 65 4.76 -5.92 23.83
N THR A 66 5.06 -6.87 22.95
CA THR A 66 4.36 -8.16 22.89
C THR A 66 4.96 -9.13 23.92
N GLY A 67 4.20 -9.45 24.96
CA GLY A 67 4.62 -10.34 26.06
C GLY A 67 5.67 -9.76 27.00
N ILE A 68 6.24 -8.61 26.69
CA ILE A 68 7.23 -7.90 27.52
C ILE A 68 6.96 -6.40 27.46
N SER A 69 7.44 -5.66 28.46
CA SER A 69 7.31 -4.21 28.46
C SER A 69 8.03 -3.60 27.28
N ARG A 70 7.34 -2.68 26.58
CA ARG A 70 7.89 -1.99 25.43
C ARG A 70 9.15 -1.21 25.81
N ASP A 71 10.25 -1.50 25.10
CA ASP A 71 11.53 -0.83 25.26
C ASP A 71 12.20 -0.61 23.90
N LEU A 72 12.01 0.58 23.32
CA LEU A 72 12.52 0.93 22.00
C LEU A 72 14.06 0.99 21.97
N GLN A 73 14.70 1.33 23.08
CA GLN A 73 16.15 1.40 23.16
C GLN A 73 16.78 0.00 23.14
N ARG A 74 16.19 -0.94 23.87
CA ARG A 74 16.59 -2.36 23.79
C ARG A 74 16.34 -2.93 22.41
N ALA A 75 15.17 -2.65 21.80
CA ALA A 75 14.86 -3.06 20.45
C ALA A 75 15.94 -2.60 19.45
N ALA A 76 16.29 -1.32 19.50
CA ALA A 76 17.31 -0.75 18.62
C ALA A 76 18.70 -1.39 18.80
N LYS A 77 19.11 -1.67 20.05
CA LYS A 77 20.37 -2.37 20.35
C LYS A 77 20.40 -3.77 19.75
N LEU A 78 19.30 -4.52 19.86
CA LEU A 78 19.16 -5.85 19.27
C LEU A 78 19.18 -5.81 17.73
N PHE A 79 18.54 -4.82 17.12
CA PHE A 79 18.61 -4.62 15.68
C PHE A 79 20.03 -4.26 15.22
N VAL A 80 20.79 -3.45 15.99
CA VAL A 80 22.19 -3.16 15.71
C VAL A 80 23.02 -4.44 15.76
N GLN A 81 22.88 -5.24 16.81
CA GLN A 81 23.60 -6.50 16.99
C GLN A 81 23.32 -7.44 15.81
N ALA A 82 22.06 -7.69 15.51
CA ALA A 82 21.68 -8.60 14.46
C ALA A 82 22.09 -8.09 13.05
N CYS A 83 21.94 -6.78 12.79
CA CYS A 83 22.36 -6.18 11.52
C CYS A 83 23.87 -6.24 11.31
N ASN A 84 24.67 -6.00 12.35
CA ASN A 84 26.12 -6.11 12.28
C ASN A 84 26.59 -7.55 12.03
N GLY A 85 25.84 -8.52 12.53
CA GLY A 85 26.05 -9.94 12.25
C GLY A 85 25.62 -10.38 10.84
N GLY A 86 24.96 -9.51 10.06
CA GLY A 86 24.53 -9.81 8.69
C GLY A 86 23.06 -10.15 8.53
N ASN A 87 22.24 -10.04 9.58
CA ASN A 87 20.79 -10.24 9.47
C ASN A 87 20.16 -9.05 8.73
N LEU A 88 19.85 -9.24 7.45
CA LEU A 88 19.33 -8.17 6.59
C LEU A 88 17.92 -7.68 6.99
N PRO A 89 16.98 -8.52 7.45
CA PRO A 89 15.74 -8.08 8.06
C PRO A 89 15.96 -7.17 9.28
N ALA A 90 16.94 -7.48 10.13
CA ALA A 90 17.29 -6.61 11.26
C ALA A 90 17.88 -5.27 10.80
N CYS A 91 18.69 -5.26 9.72
CA CYS A 91 19.15 -4.02 9.12
C CYS A 91 17.99 -3.14 8.63
N ASN A 92 16.95 -3.74 8.03
CA ASN A 92 15.75 -3.01 7.65
C ASN A 92 15.04 -2.38 8.87
N ASN A 93 14.91 -3.12 9.96
CA ASN A 93 14.30 -2.61 11.20
C ASN A 93 15.16 -1.48 11.82
N LEU A 94 16.48 -1.64 11.82
CA LEU A 94 17.42 -0.61 12.30
C LEU A 94 17.35 0.66 11.44
N ALA A 95 17.30 0.51 10.11
CA ALA A 95 17.15 1.64 9.21
C ALA A 95 15.86 2.41 9.47
N PHE A 96 14.76 1.69 9.70
CA PHE A 96 13.50 2.31 10.10
C PHE A 96 13.61 3.03 11.44
N ALA A 97 14.29 2.43 12.44
CA ALA A 97 14.53 3.07 13.72
C ALA A 97 15.29 4.40 13.57
N TYR A 98 16.33 4.45 12.72
CA TYR A 98 17.04 5.70 12.40
C TYR A 98 16.18 6.71 11.63
N LEU A 99 15.31 6.25 10.74
CA LEU A 99 14.44 7.13 9.95
C LEU A 99 13.43 7.89 10.83
N VAL A 100 12.86 7.19 11.81
CA VAL A 100 11.79 7.73 12.67
C VAL A 100 12.32 8.30 13.98
N GLY A 101 13.48 7.81 14.45
CA GLY A 101 14.05 8.14 15.77
C GLY A 101 13.45 7.30 16.89
N THR A 102 13.17 6.00 16.65
CA THR A 102 12.62 5.10 17.65
C THR A 102 13.71 4.30 18.34
N GLY A 103 13.97 4.63 19.63
CA GLY A 103 15.02 3.99 20.43
C GLY A 103 16.45 4.42 20.08
N VAL A 104 16.62 5.19 19.03
CA VAL A 104 17.86 5.84 18.59
C VAL A 104 17.56 7.26 18.13
N GLU A 105 18.59 8.09 18.06
CA GLU A 105 18.47 9.42 17.46
C GLU A 105 18.04 9.33 15.99
N ARG A 106 17.17 10.24 15.57
CA ARG A 106 16.71 10.31 14.18
C ARG A 106 17.85 10.73 13.24
N GLN A 107 18.26 9.82 12.35
CA GLN A 107 19.37 10.00 11.41
C GLN A 107 18.97 9.46 10.03
N PRO A 108 18.19 10.23 9.22
CA PRO A 108 17.66 9.74 7.94
C PRO A 108 18.74 9.35 6.91
N ALA A 109 19.86 10.06 6.89
CA ALA A 109 20.97 9.70 6.00
C ALA A 109 21.52 8.30 6.34
N LYS A 110 21.71 8.02 7.63
CA LYS A 110 22.14 6.71 8.10
C LYS A 110 21.10 5.62 7.84
N ALA A 111 19.80 5.97 7.95
CA ALA A 111 18.74 5.07 7.56
C ALA A 111 18.86 4.65 6.09
N ALA A 112 19.10 5.61 5.20
CA ALA A 112 19.27 5.33 3.76
C ALA A 112 20.49 4.42 3.50
N GLU A 113 21.62 4.64 4.18
CA GLU A 113 22.82 3.78 4.09
C GLU A 113 22.53 2.34 4.53
N VAL A 114 21.85 2.19 5.68
CA VAL A 114 21.52 0.86 6.21
C VAL A 114 20.47 0.15 5.34
N TYR A 115 19.48 0.86 4.81
CA TYR A 115 18.56 0.31 3.80
C TYR A 115 19.29 -0.12 2.54
N GLN A 116 20.25 0.70 2.06
CA GLN A 116 21.05 0.36 0.88
C GLN A 116 21.83 -0.94 1.12
N LYS A 117 22.54 -1.06 2.26
CA LYS A 117 23.25 -2.29 2.64
C LYS A 117 22.34 -3.51 2.64
N ALA A 118 21.15 -3.40 3.22
CA ALA A 118 20.17 -4.49 3.26
C ALA A 118 19.64 -4.83 1.86
N CYS A 119 19.36 -3.81 1.03
CA CYS A 119 18.90 -4.00 -0.35
C CYS A 119 19.95 -4.66 -1.23
N ASP A 120 21.23 -4.27 -1.10
CA ASP A 120 22.33 -4.85 -1.85
C ASP A 120 22.60 -6.30 -1.42
N GLY A 121 22.43 -6.60 -0.15
CA GLY A 121 22.44 -7.96 0.40
C GLY A 121 21.28 -8.85 -0.08
N GLY A 122 20.30 -8.29 -0.80
CA GLY A 122 19.19 -9.05 -1.37
C GLY A 122 17.83 -8.89 -0.65
N TYR A 123 17.76 -8.16 0.46
CA TYR A 123 16.50 -7.95 1.17
C TYR A 123 15.61 -6.94 0.45
N LYS A 124 14.67 -7.43 -0.35
CA LYS A 124 13.86 -6.63 -1.29
C LYS A 124 12.97 -5.59 -0.61
N LEU A 125 12.51 -5.84 0.63
CA LEU A 125 11.73 -4.86 1.38
C LEU A 125 12.55 -3.60 1.71
N ALA A 126 13.85 -3.76 1.99
CA ALA A 126 14.75 -2.60 2.18
C ALA A 126 14.91 -1.79 0.89
N CYS A 127 14.94 -2.46 -0.29
CA CYS A 127 14.94 -1.76 -1.58
C CYS A 127 13.68 -0.90 -1.75
N ARG A 128 12.49 -1.47 -1.41
CA ARG A 128 11.24 -0.71 -1.44
C ARG A 128 11.27 0.49 -0.49
N ASN A 129 11.72 0.30 0.74
CA ASN A 129 11.75 1.37 1.74
C ASN A 129 12.71 2.50 1.35
N LEU A 130 13.90 2.17 0.84
CA LEU A 130 14.84 3.16 0.31
C LEU A 130 14.27 3.87 -0.93
N GLY A 131 13.64 3.12 -1.82
CA GLY A 131 12.98 3.69 -3.00
C GLY A 131 11.90 4.72 -2.64
N LEU A 132 11.10 4.43 -1.62
CA LEU A 132 10.10 5.37 -1.09
C LEU A 132 10.74 6.62 -0.48
N MET A 133 11.82 6.47 0.29
CA MET A 133 12.57 7.62 0.84
C MET A 133 13.08 8.55 -0.25
N LEU A 134 13.64 7.99 -1.33
CA LEU A 134 14.16 8.75 -2.47
C LEU A 134 13.04 9.35 -3.34
N ARG A 135 11.91 8.68 -3.44
CA ARG A 135 10.71 9.23 -4.12
C ARG A 135 10.18 10.46 -3.41
N ASP A 136 10.02 10.36 -2.10
CA ASP A 136 9.33 11.39 -1.31
C ASP A 136 10.22 12.61 -1.02
N GLY A 137 11.54 12.44 -0.98
CA GLY A 137 12.50 13.53 -0.82
C GLY A 137 12.41 14.30 0.51
N THR A 138 11.63 13.80 1.48
CA THR A 138 11.34 14.51 2.74
C THR A 138 12.40 14.31 3.81
N SER A 139 13.17 13.24 3.71
CA SER A 139 14.16 12.83 4.71
C SER A 139 15.58 12.77 4.14
N VAL A 140 15.70 12.58 2.84
CA VAL A 140 16.93 12.65 2.02
C VAL A 140 16.57 13.34 0.71
N PRO A 141 17.53 13.89 -0.04
CA PRO A 141 17.23 14.48 -1.35
C PRO A 141 16.50 13.51 -2.27
N ALA A 142 15.47 14.02 -2.97
CA ALA A 142 14.70 13.21 -3.91
C ALA A 142 15.57 12.77 -5.10
N ASP A 143 15.48 11.49 -5.43
CA ASP A 143 16.10 10.89 -6.61
C ASP A 143 15.13 9.87 -7.23
N LEU A 144 14.27 10.36 -8.13
CA LEU A 144 13.26 9.52 -8.79
C LEU A 144 13.89 8.45 -9.70
N ALA A 145 15.09 8.70 -10.25
CA ALA A 145 15.75 7.71 -11.11
C ALA A 145 16.21 6.51 -10.29
N ARG A 146 16.83 6.77 -9.15
CA ARG A 146 17.28 5.72 -8.24
C ARG A 146 16.09 5.05 -7.53
N ALA A 147 15.05 5.81 -7.19
CA ALA A 147 13.82 5.27 -6.62
C ALA A 147 13.15 4.24 -7.55
N GLU A 148 13.04 4.55 -8.86
CA GLU A 148 12.51 3.64 -9.88
C GLU A 148 13.27 2.30 -9.89
N LEU A 149 14.61 2.34 -9.97
CA LEU A 149 15.44 1.13 -10.00
C LEU A 149 15.26 0.26 -8.75
N LEU A 150 15.18 0.89 -7.58
CA LEU A 150 15.00 0.18 -6.30
C LEU A 150 13.61 -0.41 -6.16
N LEU A 151 12.58 0.32 -6.57
CA LEU A 151 11.19 -0.12 -6.51
C LEU A 151 10.91 -1.22 -7.55
N ASP A 152 11.48 -1.12 -8.76
CA ASP A 152 11.43 -2.19 -9.76
C ASP A 152 12.12 -3.47 -9.24
N LYS A 153 13.30 -3.35 -8.61
CA LYS A 153 13.99 -4.47 -7.96
C LYS A 153 13.13 -5.12 -6.86
N ALA A 154 12.40 -4.33 -6.09
CA ALA A 154 11.50 -4.82 -5.07
C ALA A 154 10.22 -5.45 -5.67
N CYS A 155 9.67 -4.86 -6.72
CA CYS A 155 8.52 -5.37 -7.47
C CYS A 155 8.82 -6.75 -8.06
N LYS A 156 9.94 -6.90 -8.78
CA LYS A 156 10.42 -8.18 -9.30
C LYS A 156 10.72 -9.21 -8.21
N GLY A 157 11.03 -8.75 -7.02
CA GLY A 157 11.21 -9.58 -5.82
C GLY A 157 9.92 -9.96 -5.11
N GLY A 158 8.75 -9.63 -5.62
CA GLY A 158 7.45 -9.98 -5.05
C GLY A 158 7.08 -9.22 -3.77
N VAL A 159 7.73 -8.08 -3.48
CA VAL A 159 7.40 -7.28 -2.30
C VAL A 159 6.01 -6.64 -2.50
N PRO A 160 5.07 -6.82 -1.54
CA PRO A 160 3.75 -6.22 -1.64
C PRO A 160 3.80 -4.71 -1.91
N PHE A 161 2.93 -4.23 -2.78
CA PHE A 161 2.80 -2.83 -3.21
C PHE A 161 4.05 -2.21 -3.89
N ALA A 162 5.14 -2.96 -4.06
CA ALA A 162 6.34 -2.39 -4.69
C ALA A 162 6.11 -2.07 -6.16
N CYS A 163 5.31 -2.87 -6.85
CA CYS A 163 4.95 -2.62 -8.25
C CYS A 163 4.10 -1.35 -8.39
N THR A 164 3.13 -1.13 -7.49
CA THR A 164 2.37 0.13 -7.44
C THR A 164 3.30 1.32 -7.21
N ASN A 165 4.21 1.20 -6.22
CA ASN A 165 5.16 2.27 -5.93
C ASN A 165 6.10 2.57 -7.13
N ALA A 166 6.52 1.55 -7.87
CA ALA A 166 7.30 1.73 -9.10
C ALA A 166 6.49 2.47 -10.16
N GLY A 167 5.26 2.03 -10.41
CA GLY A 167 4.34 2.70 -11.34
C GLY A 167 4.05 4.16 -10.96
N ASP A 168 3.92 4.46 -9.65
CA ASP A 168 3.76 5.84 -9.19
C ASP A 168 4.98 6.71 -9.52
N VAL A 169 6.20 6.17 -9.35
CA VAL A 169 7.44 6.88 -9.74
C VAL A 169 7.51 7.09 -11.24
N ASP A 170 7.12 6.09 -12.05
CA ASP A 170 7.04 6.23 -13.50
C ASP A 170 6.04 7.32 -13.90
N ALA A 171 4.87 7.38 -13.26
CA ALA A 171 3.90 8.45 -13.48
C ALA A 171 4.48 9.83 -13.15
N MET A 172 5.17 9.98 -12.03
CA MET A 172 5.84 11.23 -11.64
C MET A 172 6.91 11.64 -12.66
N ARG A 173 7.68 10.69 -13.16
CA ARG A 173 8.72 10.92 -14.17
C ARG A 173 8.13 11.21 -15.55
N ALA A 174 6.99 10.61 -15.89
CA ALA A 174 6.28 10.85 -17.15
C ALA A 174 5.80 12.30 -17.29
N ILE A 175 5.41 12.94 -16.18
CA ILE A 175 5.02 14.36 -16.15
C ILE A 175 6.19 15.26 -16.64
N LYS A 176 7.44 14.89 -16.32
CA LYS A 176 8.65 15.65 -16.71
C LYS A 176 9.30 15.12 -17.99
N GLY A 177 9.19 13.83 -18.27
CA GLY A 177 9.94 13.12 -19.31
C GLY A 177 9.12 12.72 -20.55
N GLY A 178 7.84 13.07 -20.60
CA GLY A 178 6.96 12.82 -21.75
C GLY A 178 6.23 11.47 -21.74
N PRO A 179 5.30 11.29 -22.70
CA PRO A 179 4.29 10.22 -22.67
C PRO A 179 4.84 8.81 -22.85
N ALA A 180 6.06 8.64 -23.37
CA ALA A 180 6.67 7.32 -23.54
C ALA A 180 6.80 6.55 -22.22
N ARG A 181 7.05 7.27 -21.10
CA ARG A 181 7.19 6.67 -19.76
C ARG A 181 5.90 6.15 -19.16
N TYR A 182 4.74 6.52 -19.67
CA TYR A 182 3.48 5.93 -19.22
C TYR A 182 3.34 4.44 -19.59
N LYS A 183 4.16 3.92 -20.50
CA LYS A 183 4.17 2.49 -20.84
C LYS A 183 4.79 1.68 -19.70
N GLU A 184 5.88 2.16 -19.09
CA GLU A 184 6.50 1.53 -17.94
C GLU A 184 5.56 1.55 -16.72
N MET A 185 4.92 2.69 -16.47
CA MET A 185 3.88 2.84 -15.45
C MET A 185 2.79 1.78 -15.60
N VAL A 186 2.25 1.62 -16.80
CA VAL A 186 1.20 0.63 -17.08
C VAL A 186 1.72 -0.79 -16.86
N ALA A 187 2.95 -1.09 -17.26
CA ALA A 187 3.55 -2.40 -17.05
C ALA A 187 3.67 -2.75 -15.56
N HIS A 188 4.13 -1.80 -14.73
CA HIS A 188 4.23 -2.00 -13.29
C HIS A 188 2.85 -2.14 -12.63
N TYR A 189 1.86 -1.31 -12.96
CA TYR A 189 0.51 -1.46 -12.42
C TYR A 189 -0.12 -2.80 -12.85
N LYS A 190 0.10 -3.23 -14.10
CA LYS A 190 -0.38 -4.54 -14.55
C LYS A 190 0.26 -5.67 -13.75
N GLN A 191 1.57 -5.64 -13.56
CA GLN A 191 2.29 -6.63 -12.76
C GLN A 191 1.79 -6.67 -11.31
N GLY A 192 1.58 -5.50 -10.68
CA GLY A 192 1.05 -5.42 -9.32
C GLY A 192 -0.38 -5.96 -9.22
N CYS A 193 -1.23 -5.62 -10.18
CA CYS A 193 -2.61 -6.11 -10.23
C CYS A 193 -2.66 -7.63 -10.45
N ASP A 194 -1.80 -8.18 -11.30
CA ASP A 194 -1.71 -9.63 -11.53
C ASP A 194 -1.15 -10.37 -10.31
N ALA A 195 -0.35 -9.70 -9.48
CA ALA A 195 0.10 -10.17 -8.17
C ALA A 195 -0.94 -10.00 -7.05
N GLY A 196 -2.14 -9.51 -7.35
CA GLY A 196 -3.25 -9.37 -6.40
C GLY A 196 -3.28 -8.06 -5.62
N ASP A 197 -2.50 -7.04 -6.02
CA ASP A 197 -2.58 -5.71 -5.40
C ASP A 197 -3.76 -4.91 -5.97
N PRO A 198 -4.82 -4.65 -5.16
CA PRO A 198 -6.01 -3.96 -5.64
C PRO A 198 -5.73 -2.49 -5.99
N THR A 199 -4.73 -1.86 -5.35
CA THR A 199 -4.32 -0.49 -5.67
C THR A 199 -3.75 -0.40 -7.08
N SER A 200 -2.92 -1.36 -7.48
CA SER A 200 -2.41 -1.47 -8.85
C SER A 200 -3.54 -1.67 -9.87
N CYS A 201 -4.53 -2.53 -9.55
CA CYS A 201 -5.70 -2.73 -10.41
C CYS A 201 -6.48 -1.43 -10.60
N ARG A 202 -6.69 -0.68 -9.52
CA ARG A 202 -7.35 0.63 -9.58
C ARG A 202 -6.56 1.63 -10.41
N GLN A 203 -5.26 1.75 -10.20
CA GLN A 203 -4.42 2.66 -10.97
C GLN A 203 -4.43 2.34 -12.47
N LEU A 204 -4.45 1.06 -12.82
CA LEU A 204 -4.59 0.62 -14.20
C LEU A 204 -5.96 1.01 -14.78
N GLY A 205 -7.05 0.85 -14.02
CA GLY A 205 -8.38 1.33 -14.38
C GLY A 205 -8.40 2.84 -14.65
N VAL A 206 -7.78 3.63 -13.78
CA VAL A 206 -7.64 5.09 -13.94
C VAL A 206 -6.82 5.42 -15.20
N ALA A 207 -5.71 4.69 -15.45
CA ALA A 207 -4.91 4.90 -16.66
C ALA A 207 -5.73 4.70 -17.95
N TYR A 208 -6.65 3.73 -17.99
CA TYR A 208 -7.59 3.54 -19.09
C TYR A 208 -8.63 4.66 -19.20
N LEU A 209 -9.12 5.21 -18.08
CA LEU A 209 -10.05 6.36 -18.09
C LEU A 209 -9.38 7.63 -18.65
N GLU A 210 -8.13 7.84 -18.30
CA GLU A 210 -7.38 9.04 -18.68
C GLU A 210 -6.66 8.90 -20.04
N GLY A 211 -6.45 7.68 -20.53
CA GLY A 211 -5.65 7.40 -21.74
C GLY A 211 -4.16 7.59 -21.52
N LYS A 212 -3.66 7.37 -20.29
CA LYS A 212 -2.24 7.48 -19.94
C LYS A 212 -1.50 6.18 -20.22
N GLY A 213 -0.67 6.19 -21.27
CA GLY A 213 0.11 5.02 -21.70
C GLY A 213 -0.69 3.94 -22.42
N LEU A 214 -2.00 4.09 -22.49
CA LEU A 214 -2.97 3.18 -23.09
C LEU A 214 -4.03 3.97 -23.88
N PRO A 215 -4.66 3.38 -24.91
CA PRO A 215 -5.85 3.97 -25.50
C PRO A 215 -6.97 4.11 -24.47
N LYS A 216 -7.61 5.28 -24.44
CA LYS A 216 -8.75 5.53 -23.55
C LYS A 216 -9.86 4.50 -23.80
N SER A 217 -10.30 3.83 -22.72
CA SER A 217 -11.35 2.81 -22.78
C SER A 217 -12.08 2.70 -21.45
N THR A 218 -13.33 3.15 -21.42
CA THR A 218 -14.18 3.05 -20.23
C THR A 218 -14.55 1.60 -19.89
N SER A 219 -14.71 0.72 -20.88
CA SER A 219 -15.00 -0.69 -20.66
C SER A 219 -13.80 -1.43 -20.06
N ALA A 220 -12.57 -1.19 -20.55
CA ALA A 220 -11.37 -1.73 -19.94
C ALA A 220 -11.16 -1.18 -18.53
N ALA A 221 -11.41 0.11 -18.32
CA ALA A 221 -11.34 0.71 -16.99
C ALA A 221 -12.27 0.02 -15.98
N ALA A 222 -13.53 -0.21 -16.36
CA ALA A 222 -14.50 -0.88 -15.49
C ALA A 222 -14.05 -2.30 -15.13
N MET A 223 -13.49 -3.07 -16.07
CA MET A 223 -12.97 -4.41 -15.80
C MET A 223 -11.83 -4.39 -14.76
N TRP A 224 -10.90 -3.45 -14.86
CA TRP A 224 -9.80 -3.34 -13.89
C TRP A 224 -10.27 -2.81 -12.54
N LEU A 225 -11.23 -1.88 -12.52
CA LEU A 225 -11.84 -1.38 -11.29
C LEU A 225 -12.67 -2.46 -10.59
N GLU A 226 -13.29 -3.38 -11.32
CA GLU A 226 -13.97 -4.54 -10.73
C GLU A 226 -12.98 -5.46 -10.02
N ARG A 227 -11.82 -5.73 -10.62
CA ARG A 227 -10.72 -6.46 -9.96
C ARG A 227 -10.18 -5.76 -8.72
N ALA A 228 -10.14 -4.43 -8.70
CA ALA A 228 -9.74 -3.64 -7.54
C ALA A 228 -10.77 -3.73 -6.40
N CYS A 229 -12.06 -3.65 -6.74
CA CYS A 229 -13.14 -3.64 -5.76
C CYS A 229 -13.36 -4.99 -5.05
N VAL A 230 -13.07 -6.12 -5.71
CA VAL A 230 -13.36 -7.46 -5.15
C VAL A 230 -12.55 -7.79 -3.90
N PRO A 231 -11.24 -7.43 -3.77
CA PRO A 231 -10.51 -7.66 -2.52
C PRO A 231 -10.68 -6.58 -1.46
N ASP A 232 -11.33 -5.44 -1.72
CA ASP A 232 -11.58 -4.28 -0.85
C ASP A 232 -10.73 -3.01 -1.11
N ASP A 233 -10.60 -2.56 -2.35
CA ASP A 233 -10.16 -1.16 -2.60
C ASP A 233 -11.40 -0.23 -2.60
N PRO A 234 -11.62 0.60 -1.56
CA PRO A 234 -12.82 1.43 -1.48
C PRO A 234 -12.93 2.44 -2.63
N VAL A 235 -11.78 2.97 -3.07
CA VAL A 235 -11.73 3.93 -4.18
C VAL A 235 -12.08 3.24 -5.50
N GLY A 236 -11.60 2.02 -5.72
CA GLY A 236 -11.97 1.19 -6.87
C GLY A 236 -13.47 0.89 -6.90
N CYS A 237 -14.05 0.49 -5.74
CA CYS A 237 -15.48 0.29 -5.61
C CYS A 237 -16.28 1.57 -5.88
N ARG A 238 -15.83 2.72 -5.38
CA ARG A 238 -16.47 4.02 -5.65
C ARG A 238 -16.47 4.35 -7.12
N LEU A 239 -15.31 4.25 -7.79
CA LEU A 239 -15.20 4.56 -9.22
C LEU A 239 -16.08 3.64 -10.06
N LEU A 240 -16.06 2.33 -9.79
CA LEU A 240 -16.94 1.37 -10.47
C LEU A 240 -18.41 1.64 -10.21
N GLY A 241 -18.77 1.99 -8.97
CA GLY A 241 -20.14 2.35 -8.57
C GLY A 241 -20.65 3.54 -9.36
N LEU A 242 -19.87 4.60 -9.49
CA LEU A 242 -20.21 5.77 -10.32
C LEU A 242 -20.33 5.41 -11.80
N MET A 243 -19.44 4.56 -12.34
CA MET A 243 -19.53 4.09 -13.72
C MET A 243 -20.82 3.28 -13.97
N ARG A 244 -21.25 2.44 -13.03
CA ARG A 244 -22.50 1.68 -13.12
C ARG A 244 -23.73 2.59 -13.08
N ILE A 245 -23.76 3.61 -12.22
CA ILE A 245 -24.87 4.59 -12.14
C ILE A 245 -25.00 5.35 -13.46
N GLN A 246 -23.88 5.72 -14.08
CA GLN A 246 -23.84 6.52 -15.30
C GLN A 246 -23.92 5.68 -16.58
N GLY A 247 -23.68 4.38 -16.52
CA GLY A 247 -23.56 3.51 -17.71
C GLY A 247 -22.28 3.76 -18.52
N LEU A 248 -21.19 4.14 -17.84
CA LEU A 248 -19.91 4.44 -18.48
C LEU A 248 -19.08 3.16 -18.67
N GLY A 249 -19.00 2.64 -19.89
CA GLY A 249 -18.24 1.44 -20.23
C GLY A 249 -18.81 0.13 -19.68
N VAL A 250 -19.91 0.19 -18.97
CA VAL A 250 -20.69 -0.94 -18.42
C VAL A 250 -22.19 -0.65 -18.59
N ALA A 251 -23.02 -1.68 -18.58
CA ALA A 251 -24.46 -1.49 -18.54
C ALA A 251 -24.84 -0.63 -17.33
N ARG A 252 -25.76 0.33 -17.56
CA ARG A 252 -26.28 1.17 -16.47
C ARG A 252 -27.05 0.31 -15.47
N ASP A 253 -26.62 0.38 -14.22
CA ASP A 253 -27.24 -0.34 -13.11
C ASP A 253 -27.10 0.51 -11.84
N VAL A 254 -28.13 1.30 -11.58
CA VAL A 254 -28.13 2.27 -10.49
C VAL A 254 -28.10 1.57 -9.12
N GLU A 255 -28.82 0.45 -9.00
CA GLU A 255 -28.90 -0.29 -7.74
C GLU A 255 -27.55 -0.93 -7.41
N ARG A 256 -26.93 -1.62 -8.36
CA ARG A 256 -25.59 -2.16 -8.20
C ARG A 256 -24.54 -1.08 -7.92
N GLY A 257 -24.69 0.08 -8.57
CA GLY A 257 -23.84 1.24 -8.33
C GLY A 257 -23.96 1.76 -6.90
N ARG A 258 -25.17 1.86 -6.36
CA ARG A 258 -25.43 2.25 -4.96
C ARG A 258 -24.83 1.25 -3.97
N GLN A 259 -24.96 -0.05 -4.21
CA GLN A 259 -24.36 -1.09 -3.37
C GLN A 259 -22.83 -0.96 -3.32
N LEU A 260 -22.17 -0.69 -4.46
CA LEU A 260 -20.74 -0.48 -4.52
C LEU A 260 -20.30 0.79 -3.77
N LEU A 261 -21.05 1.88 -3.90
CA LEU A 261 -20.83 3.11 -3.12
C LEU A 261 -21.04 2.87 -1.62
N GLY A 262 -22.04 2.07 -1.23
CA GLY A 262 -22.29 1.68 0.17
C GLY A 262 -21.08 0.95 0.76
N ARG A 263 -20.58 -0.08 0.08
CA ARG A 263 -19.35 -0.81 0.50
C ARG A 263 -18.14 0.12 0.67
N ALA A 264 -17.94 1.04 -0.26
CA ALA A 264 -16.83 2.00 -0.18
C ALA A 264 -17.02 2.98 0.99
N CYS A 265 -18.26 3.43 1.26
CA CYS A 265 -18.59 4.30 2.38
C CYS A 265 -18.37 3.59 3.73
N ASP A 266 -18.77 2.32 3.86
CA ASP A 266 -18.54 1.50 5.06
C ASP A 266 -17.03 1.33 5.33
N ALA A 267 -16.23 1.27 4.26
CA ALA A 267 -14.77 1.26 4.31
C ALA A 267 -14.13 2.65 4.52
N LYS A 268 -14.92 3.68 4.89
CA LYS A 268 -14.47 5.04 5.22
C LYS A 268 -13.99 5.89 4.03
N ASP A 269 -14.47 5.60 2.80
CA ASP A 269 -14.31 6.53 1.68
C ASP A 269 -15.38 7.64 1.76
N ASP A 270 -15.01 8.81 2.27
CA ASP A 270 -15.92 9.96 2.44
C ASP A 270 -16.54 10.44 1.11
N LEU A 271 -15.84 10.25 -0.02
CA LEU A 271 -16.37 10.61 -1.33
C LEU A 271 -17.46 9.64 -1.76
N ALA A 272 -17.32 8.36 -1.43
CA ALA A 272 -18.36 7.37 -1.69
C ALA A 272 -19.61 7.66 -0.84
N CYS A 273 -19.45 8.02 0.43
CA CYS A 273 -20.57 8.39 1.30
C CYS A 273 -21.35 9.60 0.75
N ARG A 274 -20.64 10.61 0.27
CA ARG A 274 -21.28 11.77 -0.38
C ARG A 274 -21.99 11.40 -1.68
N ALA A 275 -21.33 10.61 -2.54
CA ALA A 275 -21.93 10.17 -3.78
C ALA A 275 -23.17 9.30 -3.56
N LEU A 276 -23.20 8.49 -2.49
CA LEU A 276 -24.35 7.66 -2.13
C LEU A 276 -25.55 8.52 -1.73
N LYS A 277 -25.34 9.60 -0.96
CA LYS A 277 -26.40 10.56 -0.60
C LYS A 277 -27.00 11.23 -1.83
N THR A 278 -26.17 11.76 -2.73
CA THR A 278 -26.65 12.40 -3.97
C THR A 278 -27.39 11.42 -4.88
N ALA A 279 -26.93 10.17 -4.96
CA ALA A 279 -27.63 9.13 -5.73
C ALA A 279 -28.98 8.73 -5.12
N ALA A 280 -29.15 8.83 -3.79
CA ALA A 280 -30.42 8.59 -3.11
C ALA A 280 -31.40 9.74 -3.37
N GLU A 281 -30.96 11.00 -3.28
CA GLU A 281 -31.76 12.19 -3.50
C GLU A 281 -32.26 12.29 -4.95
N SER A 282 -31.44 11.91 -5.94
CA SER A 282 -31.82 11.88 -7.35
C SER A 282 -32.77 10.73 -7.70
N GLY A 283 -32.80 9.65 -6.93
CA GLY A 283 -33.72 8.51 -7.11
C GLY A 283 -35.11 8.77 -6.58
N SER A 284 -35.24 9.55 -5.48
CA SER A 284 -36.57 9.90 -4.93
C SER A 284 -37.37 10.82 -5.84
N SER A 285 -36.74 11.52 -6.77
CA SER A 285 -37.44 12.40 -7.73
C SER A 285 -37.92 11.69 -9.02
N MET A 286 -37.48 10.42 -9.24
CA MET A 286 -37.88 9.66 -10.43
C MET A 286 -39.00 8.65 -10.18
N ASP A 287 -39.23 8.27 -8.95
CA ASP A 287 -40.31 7.32 -8.58
C ASP A 287 -41.69 7.99 -8.49
N ASP A 288 -41.74 9.36 -8.41
CA ASP A 288 -43.00 10.13 -8.37
C ASP A 288 -43.46 10.68 -9.75
N ALA A 289 -42.66 10.51 -10.81
CA ALA A 289 -43.09 10.90 -12.15
C ALA A 289 -43.57 9.67 -12.93
N GLY A 290 -44.84 9.32 -12.70
CA GLY A 290 -45.57 8.33 -13.50
C GLY A 290 -45.45 8.61 -15.01
N VAL A 291 -45.22 7.51 -15.69
CA VAL A 291 -45.53 7.25 -17.12
C VAL A 291 -46.24 8.42 -17.85
N VAL A 292 -45.48 9.23 -18.61
CA VAL A 292 -45.95 9.85 -19.86
C VAL A 292 -44.74 10.23 -20.76
N GLY A 293 -44.76 9.69 -21.96
CA GLY A 293 -44.36 10.45 -23.18
C GLY A 293 -42.92 10.46 -23.63
N ASN A 294 -42.70 9.77 -24.73
CA ASN A 294 -41.63 10.01 -25.72
C ASN A 294 -41.28 11.48 -25.90
N GLY A 295 -40.00 11.85 -25.80
CA GLY A 295 -39.53 13.17 -26.22
C GLY A 295 -38.01 13.24 -26.22
N ALA A 296 -37.42 13.24 -27.41
CA ALA A 296 -36.00 13.53 -27.64
C ALA A 296 -35.67 14.95 -27.15
N GLY A 297 -34.53 15.15 -26.52
CA GLY A 297 -34.02 16.51 -26.33
C GLY A 297 -32.91 16.65 -25.31
N SER A 298 -31.71 16.85 -25.84
CA SER A 298 -30.63 17.74 -25.38
C SER A 298 -30.12 17.66 -23.90
N GLY A 299 -28.92 17.22 -23.82
CA GLY A 299 -27.75 17.66 -23.06
C GLY A 299 -27.91 18.54 -21.84
N VAL A 300 -27.52 17.95 -20.70
CA VAL A 300 -26.85 18.72 -19.66
C VAL A 300 -25.58 17.93 -19.30
N ALA A 301 -24.45 18.44 -19.78
CA ALA A 301 -23.12 18.03 -19.36
C ALA A 301 -22.94 18.53 -17.92
N ALA A 302 -23.12 17.64 -16.95
CA ALA A 302 -22.63 17.86 -15.60
C ALA A 302 -21.18 17.40 -15.55
N ASP A 303 -20.26 18.36 -15.61
CA ASP A 303 -18.83 18.19 -15.34
C ASP A 303 -18.61 17.67 -13.90
N ALA A 304 -18.75 16.38 -13.71
CA ALA A 304 -18.15 15.71 -12.57
C ALA A 304 -16.67 15.51 -12.89
N LYS A 305 -15.84 16.52 -12.58
CA LYS A 305 -14.40 16.40 -12.54
C LYS A 305 -14.06 15.22 -11.65
N ILE A 306 -13.60 14.11 -12.25
CA ILE A 306 -12.92 13.03 -11.59
C ILE A 306 -11.55 13.58 -11.17
N SER A 307 -11.50 14.25 -10.02
CA SER A 307 -10.27 14.72 -9.42
C SER A 307 -9.61 13.54 -8.74
N SER A 308 -8.50 13.08 -9.28
CA SER A 308 -7.51 12.29 -8.57
C SER A 308 -6.87 13.20 -7.53
N GLY A 309 -7.38 13.22 -6.30
CA GLY A 309 -6.72 13.84 -5.16
C GLY A 309 -5.61 12.94 -4.62
N PRO A 310 -4.63 13.53 -3.89
CA PRO A 310 -3.38 12.90 -3.49
C PRO A 310 -3.55 11.69 -2.56
#